data_662dce409ea42252298c264004607925
#
_entry.id   662dce409ea42252298c264004607925
#
_cell.length_a   1.000
_cell.length_b   1.000
_cell.length_c   1.000
_cell.angle_alpha   90.00
_cell.angle_beta   90.00
_cell.angle_gamma   90.00
#
_symmetry.space_group_name_H-M   'P 1'
#
loop_
_entity.id
_entity.type
_entity.pdbx_description
1 polymer ?
#
loop_
_entity_poly.entity_id
_entity_poly.type
_entity_poly.pdbx_seq_one_letter_code
_entity_poly.pdbx_strand_id
1 'polypeptide(L)'
;MNRNVKLISILSLGLMLGACGGNSSSQEETIIVKTATADCYSEYLQQRTVKEFPIITQPFRTTELSFRVSGPIDRLDVYAGNYYRRGDIIAEIDPRDYRIRRERAEAVYRQAKAEYERISALYQKNNLSASTYEKARAEYTSAKAAFDTAVNELEDTRLVAPFNGYVGEVYVEKFQDVKASQPVLTFIDIDQLKIEAYVTQDIAYRVQPRQNVLLTLDVQPDTELEAQIAEVSKGTTQNNLSYLVTALLPNKEARLLAGMSGKIRFEESASELSDSTATGEHLVCIPQTALCNRPTVGSYVWTVHPESGIVSQRKVSVSKLLPHGNASITAGLQPGEIVATSSLRFLSDGMKVKIQ
;
A
#
# COMPACT_ATOMS: atom_id res chain seq x y z
N MET A 1 -68.51 14.98 12.54
CA MET A 1 -69.91 15.02 12.02
C MET A 1 -70.23 13.63 11.56
N ASN A 2 -71.20 13.04 12.26
CA ASN A 2 -72.06 11.85 11.99
C ASN A 2 -71.32 10.48 11.91
N ARG A 3 -71.41 9.59 12.94
CA ARG A 3 -72.59 8.91 13.55
C ARG A 3 -73.32 7.92 12.60
N ASN A 4 -73.23 6.61 12.86
CA ASN A 4 -74.32 5.72 13.34
C ASN A 4 -73.86 4.28 13.14
N VAL A 5 -73.76 3.37 14.16
CA VAL A 5 -74.72 2.72 15.02
C VAL A 5 -75.75 1.80 14.28
N LYS A 6 -75.66 0.52 14.57
CA LYS A 6 -76.74 -0.44 15.02
C LYS A 6 -76.24 -1.85 14.73
N LEU A 7 -76.08 -2.78 15.67
CA LEU A 7 -76.94 -3.43 16.69
C LEU A 7 -77.84 -4.55 16.16
N ILE A 8 -77.75 -5.70 16.86
CA ILE A 8 -78.78 -6.74 17.09
C ILE A 8 -78.87 -7.89 16.05
N SER A 9 -78.84 -9.22 16.38
CA SER A 9 -79.59 -10.01 17.37
C SER A 9 -79.08 -11.47 17.36
N ILE A 10 -78.69 -12.14 18.40
CA ILE A 10 -79.42 -13.07 19.30
C ILE A 10 -79.98 -14.34 18.64
N LEU A 11 -79.57 -15.51 19.21
CA LEU A 11 -80.24 -16.74 19.55
C LEU A 11 -80.24 -17.92 18.57
N SER A 12 -79.59 -19.04 18.92
CA SER A 12 -80.18 -20.27 19.53
C SER A 12 -79.13 -21.38 19.63
N LEU A 13 -78.86 -21.80 20.72
CA LEU A 13 -79.06 -23.06 21.49
C LEU A 13 -79.26 -24.32 20.63
N GLY A 14 -78.28 -25.25 20.69
CA GLY A 14 -78.31 -26.58 20.12
C GLY A 14 -77.24 -27.49 20.70
N LEU A 15 -77.58 -28.16 21.81
CA LEU A 15 -76.79 -29.19 22.49
C LEU A 15 -76.85 -30.47 21.65
N MET A 16 -75.66 -30.99 21.23
CA MET A 16 -75.52 -32.41 20.88
C MET A 16 -74.14 -32.90 21.34
N LEU A 17 -74.18 -33.77 22.32
CA LEU A 17 -73.16 -34.67 22.77
C LEU A 17 -72.89 -35.72 21.67
N GLY A 18 -71.68 -35.75 21.15
CA GLY A 18 -71.14 -36.78 20.28
C GLY A 18 -69.74 -37.15 20.70
N ALA A 19 -69.59 -38.16 21.52
CA ALA A 19 -68.29 -38.79 21.79
C ALA A 19 -67.87 -39.58 20.57
N CYS A 20 -66.72 -39.22 20.03
CA CYS A 20 -65.95 -40.10 19.16
C CYS A 20 -64.44 -39.89 19.42
N GLY A 21 -63.83 -40.98 19.87
CA GLY A 21 -62.35 -41.05 19.99
C GLY A 21 -61.67 -40.75 18.68
N GLY A 22 -60.83 -39.72 18.68
CA GLY A 22 -59.97 -39.36 17.63
C GLY A 22 -58.52 -39.68 18.06
N ASN A 23 -57.94 -40.63 17.39
CA ASN A 23 -56.58 -41.07 17.40
C ASN A 23 -55.71 -39.83 17.28
N SER A 24 -55.03 -39.41 18.37
CA SER A 24 -54.00 -38.39 18.32
C SER A 24 -52.77 -39.03 17.71
N SER A 25 -52.70 -39.01 16.37
CA SER A 25 -51.38 -39.10 15.68
C SER A 25 -50.58 -37.87 16.08
N SER A 26 -49.68 -38.02 17.02
CA SER A 26 -48.60 -37.08 17.27
C SER A 26 -47.83 -36.97 15.97
N GLN A 27 -48.11 -35.93 15.19
CA GLN A 27 -47.16 -35.47 14.20
C GLN A 27 -45.90 -35.05 14.99
N GLU A 28 -44.89 -35.89 14.97
CA GLU A 28 -43.54 -35.50 15.34
C GLU A 28 -43.15 -34.34 14.42
N GLU A 29 -43.29 -33.10 14.91
CA GLU A 29 -42.70 -31.93 14.23
C GLU A 29 -41.19 -32.13 14.18
N THR A 30 -40.73 -32.65 13.04
CA THR A 30 -39.33 -32.88 12.80
C THR A 30 -38.64 -31.52 12.66
N ILE A 31 -37.88 -31.11 13.68
CA ILE A 31 -37.15 -29.82 13.68
C ILE A 31 -36.05 -29.90 12.63
N ILE A 32 -36.02 -28.88 11.74
CA ILE A 32 -34.98 -28.72 10.73
C ILE A 32 -33.83 -27.97 11.37
N VAL A 33 -32.64 -28.51 11.27
CA VAL A 33 -31.43 -27.94 11.89
C VAL A 33 -30.35 -27.75 10.82
N LYS A 34 -29.78 -26.55 10.77
CA LYS A 34 -28.56 -26.31 10.02
C LYS A 34 -27.37 -26.83 10.81
N THR A 35 -26.43 -27.45 10.12
CA THR A 35 -25.28 -28.09 10.72
C THR A 35 -23.99 -27.49 10.17
N ALA A 36 -22.90 -27.66 10.91
CA ALA A 36 -21.55 -27.38 10.47
C ALA A 36 -20.63 -28.55 10.86
N THR A 37 -19.62 -28.83 10.06
CA THR A 37 -18.61 -29.83 10.38
C THR A 37 -17.58 -29.21 11.34
N ALA A 38 -17.16 -29.99 12.30
CA ALA A 38 -16.08 -29.62 13.22
C ALA A 38 -14.74 -29.84 12.51
N ASP A 39 -14.12 -28.77 12.03
CA ASP A 39 -12.91 -28.84 11.23
C ASP A 39 -11.63 -28.91 12.10
N CYS A 40 -10.55 -29.49 11.58
CA CYS A 40 -9.28 -29.48 12.27
C CYS A 40 -8.72 -28.05 12.32
N TYR A 41 -8.29 -27.60 13.49
CA TYR A 41 -7.74 -26.25 13.69
C TYR A 41 -6.52 -25.96 12.81
N SER A 42 -5.72 -26.99 12.43
CA SER A 42 -4.62 -26.85 11.50
C SER A 42 -5.04 -26.43 10.09
N GLU A 43 -6.21 -26.87 9.60
CA GLU A 43 -6.77 -26.47 8.32
C GLU A 43 -7.27 -25.02 8.37
N TYR A 44 -7.85 -24.59 9.51
CA TYR A 44 -8.24 -23.20 9.74
C TYR A 44 -7.03 -22.24 9.77
N LEU A 45 -5.90 -22.66 10.34
CA LEU A 45 -4.65 -21.88 10.34
C LEU A 45 -4.02 -21.75 8.96
N GLN A 46 -4.31 -22.67 8.04
CA GLN A 46 -3.85 -22.58 6.65
C GLN A 46 -4.61 -21.51 5.85
N GLN A 47 -5.79 -21.09 6.29
CA GLN A 47 -6.41 -19.85 5.79
C GLN A 47 -5.65 -18.65 6.37
N ARG A 48 -4.46 -18.36 5.79
CA ARG A 48 -3.65 -17.19 6.14
C ARG A 48 -4.51 -15.95 6.13
N THR A 49 -4.58 -15.26 7.26
CA THR A 49 -5.28 -13.97 7.32
C THR A 49 -4.44 -12.97 6.55
N VAL A 50 -4.85 -12.68 5.32
CA VAL A 50 -4.20 -11.68 4.47
C VAL A 50 -4.77 -10.33 4.85
N LYS A 51 -3.92 -9.40 5.28
CA LYS A 51 -4.31 -8.01 5.49
C LYS A 51 -3.99 -7.19 4.23
N GLU A 52 -5.02 -6.53 3.71
CA GLU A 52 -4.89 -5.63 2.56
C GLU A 52 -4.83 -4.17 3.03
N PHE A 53 -3.93 -3.40 2.45
CA PHE A 53 -3.81 -1.96 2.70
C PHE A 53 -3.90 -1.21 1.37
N PRO A 54 -4.61 -0.07 1.35
CA PRO A 54 -4.66 0.76 0.15
C PRO A 54 -3.28 1.36 -0.13
N ILE A 55 -2.96 1.49 -1.41
CA ILE A 55 -1.72 2.07 -1.90
C ILE A 55 -1.98 3.08 -3.00
N ILE A 56 -1.00 3.97 -3.18
CA ILE A 56 -0.90 4.84 -4.35
C ILE A 56 0.52 4.70 -4.89
N THR A 57 0.63 4.53 -6.22
CA THR A 57 1.92 4.50 -6.90
C THR A 57 2.48 5.92 -7.04
N GLN A 58 3.78 6.07 -6.80
CA GLN A 58 4.49 7.34 -6.98
C GLN A 58 5.70 7.15 -7.89
N PRO A 59 6.19 8.20 -8.57
CA PRO A 59 7.44 8.12 -9.31
C PRO A 59 8.59 7.74 -8.37
N PHE A 60 9.56 7.01 -8.87
CA PHE A 60 10.79 6.74 -8.12
C PHE A 60 11.53 8.01 -7.75
N ARG A 61 11.58 8.98 -8.68
CA ARG A 61 12.15 10.32 -8.47
C ARG A 61 11.26 11.36 -9.11
N THR A 62 11.15 12.48 -8.43
CA THR A 62 10.49 13.69 -8.96
C THR A 62 11.43 14.86 -8.72
N THR A 63 11.70 15.65 -9.74
CA THR A 63 12.58 16.81 -9.65
C THR A 63 11.99 17.95 -10.45
N GLU A 64 11.88 19.11 -9.85
CA GLU A 64 11.61 20.35 -10.56
C GLU A 64 12.89 20.86 -11.21
N LEU A 65 12.89 20.97 -12.53
CA LEU A 65 14.01 21.50 -13.29
C LEU A 65 13.86 23.01 -13.48
N SER A 66 14.95 23.72 -13.25
CA SER A 66 15.04 25.17 -13.40
C SER A 66 16.40 25.52 -14.02
N PHE A 67 16.45 26.67 -14.74
CA PHE A 67 17.71 27.23 -15.18
C PHE A 67 18.47 27.86 -14.02
N ARG A 68 19.79 27.82 -14.07
CA ARG A 68 20.68 28.51 -13.13
C ARG A 68 20.91 29.97 -13.49
N VAL A 69 20.60 30.33 -14.72
CA VAL A 69 20.75 31.68 -15.28
C VAL A 69 19.40 32.22 -15.75
N SER A 70 19.28 33.54 -15.91
CA SER A 70 18.05 34.21 -16.32
C SER A 70 18.07 34.54 -17.81
N GLY A 71 16.93 34.64 -18.45
CA GLY A 71 16.79 35.11 -19.83
C GLY A 71 15.55 34.56 -20.53
N PRO A 72 15.31 35.00 -21.77
CA PRO A 72 14.22 34.49 -22.58
C PRO A 72 14.50 33.06 -23.05
N ILE A 73 13.47 32.22 -23.00
CA ILE A 73 13.53 30.86 -23.50
C ILE A 73 13.52 30.89 -25.04
N ASP A 74 14.58 30.43 -25.67
CA ASP A 74 14.69 30.32 -27.14
C ASP A 74 14.09 29.00 -27.64
N ARG A 75 14.35 27.90 -26.90
CA ARG A 75 13.87 26.57 -27.26
C ARG A 75 13.18 25.88 -26.10
N LEU A 76 11.91 25.49 -26.34
CA LEU A 76 11.08 24.71 -25.43
C LEU A 76 10.10 23.88 -26.27
N ASP A 77 10.58 22.79 -26.86
CA ASP A 77 9.76 21.92 -27.71
C ASP A 77 9.41 20.65 -26.95
N VAL A 78 8.84 20.82 -25.73
CA VAL A 78 8.55 19.73 -24.80
C VAL A 78 7.08 19.71 -24.39
N TYR A 79 6.56 18.50 -24.25
CA TYR A 79 5.20 18.24 -23.80
C TYR A 79 5.22 17.23 -22.65
N ALA A 80 4.23 17.27 -21.79
CA ALA A 80 4.03 16.26 -20.76
C ALA A 80 4.00 14.86 -21.38
N GLY A 81 4.73 13.91 -20.77
CA GLY A 81 4.89 12.56 -21.27
C GLY A 81 6.05 12.34 -22.26
N ASN A 82 6.76 13.39 -22.70
CA ASN A 82 7.97 13.21 -23.50
C ASN A 82 9.08 12.54 -22.68
N TYR A 83 9.75 11.57 -23.28
CA TYR A 83 10.88 10.87 -22.70
C TYR A 83 12.21 11.50 -23.11
N TYR A 84 13.11 11.65 -22.15
CA TYR A 84 14.49 12.13 -22.34
C TYR A 84 15.48 11.23 -21.63
N ARG A 85 16.64 11.05 -22.25
CA ARG A 85 17.77 10.36 -21.64
C ARG A 85 18.61 11.35 -20.85
N ARG A 86 19.33 10.85 -19.86
CA ARG A 86 20.29 11.65 -19.10
C ARG A 86 21.26 12.38 -20.03
N GLY A 87 21.35 13.70 -19.87
CA GLY A 87 22.20 14.59 -20.67
C GLY A 87 21.52 15.18 -21.91
N ASP A 88 20.33 14.73 -22.27
CA ASP A 88 19.57 15.35 -23.37
C ASP A 88 19.14 16.76 -22.99
N ILE A 89 19.18 17.67 -23.98
CA ILE A 89 18.76 19.06 -23.80
C ILE A 89 17.23 19.11 -23.89
N ILE A 90 16.61 19.59 -22.82
CA ILE A 90 15.15 19.73 -22.71
C ILE A 90 14.71 21.15 -23.17
N ALA A 91 15.41 22.17 -22.71
CA ALA A 91 15.10 23.56 -23.03
C ALA A 91 16.39 24.39 -23.12
N GLU A 92 16.32 25.53 -23.75
CA GLU A 92 17.47 26.43 -23.95
C GLU A 92 17.06 27.89 -23.80
N ILE A 93 17.79 28.67 -23.00
CA ILE A 93 17.72 30.12 -22.94
C ILE A 93 18.55 30.68 -24.09
N ASP A 94 18.18 31.86 -24.65
CA ASP A 94 18.96 32.54 -25.68
C ASP A 94 20.42 32.74 -25.23
N PRO A 95 21.38 32.05 -25.86
CA PRO A 95 22.77 32.04 -25.40
C PRO A 95 23.62 33.21 -25.91
N ARG A 96 23.05 34.16 -26.70
CA ARG A 96 23.84 35.20 -27.40
C ARG A 96 24.66 36.04 -26.44
N ASP A 97 24.05 36.57 -25.40
CA ASP A 97 24.74 37.42 -24.42
C ASP A 97 25.77 36.64 -23.60
N TYR A 98 25.50 35.39 -23.29
CA TYR A 98 26.40 34.50 -22.57
C TYR A 98 27.60 34.09 -23.41
N ARG A 99 27.46 33.93 -24.74
CA ARG A 99 28.58 33.71 -25.66
C ARG A 99 29.50 34.91 -25.68
N ILE A 100 28.94 36.13 -25.79
CA ILE A 100 29.72 37.37 -25.78
C ILE A 100 30.50 37.55 -24.47
N ARG A 101 29.84 37.26 -23.33
CA ARG A 101 30.54 37.28 -22.00
C ARG A 101 31.68 36.30 -21.93
N ARG A 102 31.48 35.06 -22.39
CA ARG A 102 32.53 34.05 -22.45
C ARG A 102 33.70 34.47 -23.34
N GLU A 103 33.45 35.01 -24.53
CA GLU A 103 34.46 35.45 -25.46
C GLU A 103 35.29 36.62 -24.89
N ARG A 104 34.63 37.56 -24.20
CA ARG A 104 35.32 38.65 -23.50
C ARG A 104 36.22 38.11 -22.39
N ALA A 105 35.72 37.24 -21.54
CA ALA A 105 36.48 36.65 -20.45
C ALA A 105 37.64 35.79 -20.97
N GLU A 106 37.47 35.07 -22.08
CA GLU A 106 38.53 34.31 -22.75
C GLU A 106 39.66 35.18 -23.25
N ALA A 107 39.36 36.35 -23.84
CA ALA A 107 40.40 37.28 -24.32
C ALA A 107 41.27 37.80 -23.14
N VAL A 108 40.60 38.19 -22.03
CA VAL A 108 41.34 38.63 -20.82
C VAL A 108 42.18 37.49 -20.22
N TYR A 109 41.63 36.29 -20.15
CA TYR A 109 42.33 35.12 -19.66
C TYR A 109 43.57 34.81 -20.52
N ARG A 110 43.43 34.82 -21.85
CA ARG A 110 44.59 34.59 -22.76
C ARG A 110 45.69 35.62 -22.58
N GLN A 111 45.31 36.91 -22.41
CA GLN A 111 46.28 37.99 -22.15
C GLN A 111 47.03 37.75 -20.82
N ALA A 112 46.30 37.52 -19.72
CA ALA A 112 46.87 37.29 -18.40
C ALA A 112 47.75 36.05 -18.36
N LYS A 113 47.32 34.99 -19.07
CA LYS A 113 48.10 33.76 -19.21
C LYS A 113 49.46 33.97 -19.90
N ALA A 114 49.44 34.67 -21.04
CA ALA A 114 50.69 34.97 -21.79
C ALA A 114 51.66 35.85 -20.96
N GLU A 115 51.10 36.84 -20.21
CA GLU A 115 51.89 37.68 -19.32
C GLU A 115 52.52 36.88 -18.16
N TYR A 116 51.69 36.02 -17.49
CA TYR A 116 52.15 35.14 -16.43
C TYR A 116 53.25 34.19 -16.91
N GLU A 117 53.10 33.56 -18.07
CA GLU A 117 54.10 32.66 -18.66
C GLU A 117 55.44 33.41 -18.96
N ARG A 118 55.37 34.64 -19.49
CA ARG A 118 56.56 35.49 -19.73
C ARG A 118 57.25 35.85 -18.42
N ILE A 119 56.51 36.36 -17.43
CA ILE A 119 57.00 36.73 -16.10
C ILE A 119 57.59 35.53 -15.36
N SER A 120 56.91 34.37 -15.42
CA SER A 120 57.38 33.13 -14.81
C SER A 120 58.74 32.68 -15.39
N ALA A 121 58.88 32.72 -16.71
CA ALA A 121 60.15 32.37 -17.37
C ALA A 121 61.33 33.33 -16.99
N LEU A 122 61.05 34.63 -16.79
CA LEU A 122 62.05 35.60 -16.34
C LEU A 122 62.40 35.46 -14.86
N TYR A 123 61.38 35.15 -14.01
CA TYR A 123 61.62 34.89 -12.59
C TYR A 123 62.42 33.64 -12.34
N GLN A 124 62.20 32.56 -13.07
CA GLN A 124 63.07 31.36 -13.02
C GLN A 124 64.52 31.62 -13.35
N LYS A 125 64.79 32.64 -14.14
CA LYS A 125 66.17 33.11 -14.47
C LYS A 125 66.76 34.16 -13.48
N ASN A 126 66.02 34.36 -12.32
CA ASN A 126 66.35 35.37 -11.32
C ASN A 126 66.42 36.83 -11.84
N ASN A 127 65.66 37.14 -12.91
CA ASN A 127 65.67 38.46 -13.55
C ASN A 127 64.50 39.35 -13.12
N LEU A 128 63.70 38.90 -12.18
CA LEU A 128 62.53 39.66 -11.68
C LEU A 128 62.31 39.41 -10.17
N SER A 129 61.64 40.40 -9.53
CA SER A 129 61.29 40.28 -8.12
C SER A 129 60.11 39.25 -7.89
N ALA A 130 60.12 38.61 -6.71
CA ALA A 130 59.03 37.71 -6.30
C ALA A 130 57.68 38.43 -6.31
N SER A 131 57.63 39.71 -5.91
CA SER A 131 56.40 40.52 -5.93
C SER A 131 55.79 40.65 -7.33
N THR A 132 56.64 40.86 -8.38
CA THR A 132 56.16 40.96 -9.76
C THR A 132 55.62 39.60 -10.25
N TYR A 133 56.26 38.51 -9.89
CA TYR A 133 55.78 37.16 -10.21
C TYR A 133 54.44 36.86 -9.53
N GLU A 134 54.34 37.13 -8.23
CA GLU A 134 53.07 36.87 -7.48
C GLU A 134 51.93 37.75 -8.01
N LYS A 135 52.20 39.00 -8.41
CA LYS A 135 51.19 39.86 -9.05
C LYS A 135 50.66 39.25 -10.35
N ALA A 136 51.56 38.85 -11.25
CA ALA A 136 51.16 38.25 -12.52
C ALA A 136 50.41 36.92 -12.33
N ARG A 137 50.82 36.13 -11.33
CA ARG A 137 50.16 34.90 -10.95
C ARG A 137 48.74 35.15 -10.44
N ALA A 138 48.53 36.17 -9.61
CA ALA A 138 47.25 36.54 -9.08
C ALA A 138 46.29 37.02 -10.19
N GLU A 139 46.80 37.87 -11.13
CA GLU A 139 46.07 38.35 -12.30
C GLU A 139 45.64 37.20 -13.22
N TYR A 140 46.53 36.24 -13.49
CA TYR A 140 46.23 35.02 -14.27
C TYR A 140 45.16 34.19 -13.60
N THR A 141 45.29 33.95 -12.28
CA THR A 141 44.31 33.12 -11.51
C THR A 141 42.92 33.78 -11.50
N SER A 142 42.88 35.11 -11.30
CA SER A 142 41.63 35.87 -11.34
C SER A 142 40.96 35.84 -12.72
N ALA A 143 41.76 36.08 -13.79
CA ALA A 143 41.23 36.02 -15.16
C ALA A 143 40.74 34.59 -15.54
N LYS A 144 41.44 33.57 -15.08
CA LYS A 144 40.99 32.17 -15.27
C LYS A 144 39.68 31.90 -14.60
N ALA A 145 39.50 32.30 -13.33
CA ALA A 145 38.27 32.12 -12.60
C ALA A 145 37.10 32.84 -13.26
N ALA A 146 37.31 34.06 -13.77
CA ALA A 146 36.29 34.80 -14.51
C ALA A 146 35.89 34.13 -15.83
N PHE A 147 36.88 33.56 -16.55
CA PHE A 147 36.61 32.78 -17.76
C PHE A 147 35.82 31.50 -17.45
N ASP A 148 36.26 30.72 -16.44
CA ASP A 148 35.57 29.49 -16.03
C ASP A 148 34.12 29.79 -15.60
N THR A 149 33.87 30.90 -14.90
CA THR A 149 32.51 31.35 -14.56
C THR A 149 31.68 31.63 -15.80
N ALA A 150 32.21 32.36 -16.79
CA ALA A 150 31.50 32.67 -18.02
C ALA A 150 31.22 31.42 -18.89
N VAL A 151 32.09 30.42 -18.84
CA VAL A 151 31.86 29.12 -19.48
C VAL A 151 30.69 28.40 -18.80
N ASN A 152 30.67 28.33 -17.46
CA ASN A 152 29.60 27.70 -16.71
C ASN A 152 28.25 28.41 -16.95
N GLU A 153 28.22 29.77 -16.96
CA GLU A 153 27.01 30.54 -17.27
C GLU A 153 26.45 30.22 -18.67
N LEU A 154 27.33 30.01 -19.66
CA LEU A 154 26.92 29.62 -21.02
C LEU A 154 26.41 28.17 -21.04
N GLU A 155 27.02 27.25 -20.31
CA GLU A 155 26.53 25.87 -20.18
C GLU A 155 25.16 25.83 -19.45
N ASP A 156 25.02 26.65 -18.42
CA ASP A 156 23.78 26.78 -17.62
C ASP A 156 22.59 27.40 -18.41
N THR A 157 22.82 27.93 -19.64
CA THR A 157 21.72 28.29 -20.56
C THR A 157 20.98 27.07 -21.10
N ARG A 158 21.51 25.86 -20.93
CA ARG A 158 20.90 24.61 -21.35
C ARG A 158 20.33 23.86 -20.19
N LEU A 159 19.05 23.56 -20.26
CA LEU A 159 18.39 22.70 -19.29
C LEU A 159 18.51 21.26 -19.77
N VAL A 160 19.26 20.44 -19.02
CA VAL A 160 19.54 19.05 -19.38
C VAL A 160 18.85 18.08 -18.43
N ALA A 161 18.48 16.91 -18.94
CA ALA A 161 17.88 15.83 -18.16
C ALA A 161 18.92 15.24 -17.17
N PRO A 162 18.67 15.24 -15.85
CA PRO A 162 19.63 14.75 -14.86
C PRO A 162 19.68 13.21 -14.77
N PHE A 163 18.63 12.54 -15.22
CA PHE A 163 18.48 11.09 -15.30
C PHE A 163 17.58 10.75 -16.50
N ASN A 164 17.39 9.46 -16.79
CA ASN A 164 16.42 9.02 -17.78
C ASN A 164 15.02 9.16 -17.20
N GLY A 165 14.09 9.74 -17.94
CA GLY A 165 12.76 9.95 -17.40
C GLY A 165 11.83 10.70 -18.35
N TYR A 166 10.71 11.12 -17.79
CA TYR A 166 9.62 11.75 -18.52
C TYR A 166 9.36 13.16 -18.01
N VAL A 167 8.91 14.01 -18.91
CA VAL A 167 8.39 15.33 -18.54
C VAL A 167 7.02 15.13 -17.88
N GLY A 168 6.87 15.63 -16.66
CA GLY A 168 5.59 15.68 -15.97
C GLY A 168 4.77 16.89 -16.41
N GLU A 169 4.88 17.98 -15.66
CA GLU A 169 4.18 19.25 -15.93
C GLU A 169 5.15 20.30 -16.42
N VAL A 170 4.71 21.15 -17.35
CA VAL A 170 5.49 22.28 -17.89
C VAL A 170 4.85 23.58 -17.40
N TYR A 171 5.64 24.45 -16.77
CA TYR A 171 5.17 25.66 -16.07
C TYR A 171 5.38 26.95 -16.84
N VAL A 172 6.13 26.91 -17.95
CA VAL A 172 6.54 28.08 -18.72
C VAL A 172 6.29 27.86 -20.20
N GLU A 173 6.29 28.97 -20.94
CA GLU A 173 6.08 28.95 -22.39
C GLU A 173 7.35 29.38 -23.15
N LYS A 174 7.44 28.98 -24.41
CA LYS A 174 8.50 29.42 -25.32
C LYS A 174 8.46 30.97 -25.47
N PHE A 175 9.64 31.60 -25.50
CA PHE A 175 9.84 33.05 -25.53
C PHE A 175 9.47 33.79 -24.23
N GLN A 176 9.11 33.08 -23.17
CA GLN A 176 8.92 33.68 -21.85
C GLN A 176 10.31 33.99 -21.22
N ASP A 177 10.40 35.14 -20.53
CA ASP A 177 11.53 35.45 -19.67
C ASP A 177 11.44 34.66 -18.36
N VAL A 178 12.50 33.93 -18.02
CA VAL A 178 12.63 33.17 -16.76
C VAL A 178 13.75 33.72 -15.89
N LYS A 179 13.57 33.61 -14.60
CA LYS A 179 14.58 33.94 -13.59
C LYS A 179 15.39 32.69 -13.21
N ALA A 180 16.61 32.90 -12.73
CA ALA A 180 17.40 31.82 -12.15
C ALA A 180 16.61 31.16 -11.02
N SER A 181 16.64 29.79 -10.97
CA SER A 181 15.94 28.95 -10.01
C SER A 181 14.40 28.97 -10.09
N GLN A 182 13.83 29.60 -11.13
CA GLN A 182 12.39 29.49 -11.39
C GLN A 182 12.07 28.11 -11.97
N PRO A 183 11.10 27.33 -11.40
CA PRO A 183 10.68 26.07 -11.97
C PRO A 183 10.19 26.21 -13.42
N VAL A 184 10.72 25.36 -14.30
CA VAL A 184 10.39 25.32 -15.73
C VAL A 184 9.46 24.14 -16.01
N LEU A 185 9.81 22.98 -15.46
CA LEU A 185 9.02 21.76 -15.60
C LEU A 185 9.32 20.77 -14.47
N THR A 186 8.40 19.84 -14.26
CA THR A 186 8.64 18.66 -13.42
C THR A 186 9.17 17.53 -14.28
N PHE A 187 10.20 16.84 -13.79
CA PHE A 187 10.80 15.70 -14.44
C PHE A 187 10.74 14.47 -13.54
N ILE A 188 10.22 13.35 -14.04
CA ILE A 188 9.90 12.15 -13.25
C ILE A 188 10.60 10.92 -13.80
N ASP A 189 11.01 10.04 -12.90
CA ASP A 189 11.53 8.71 -13.19
C ASP A 189 10.46 7.69 -12.80
N ILE A 190 9.99 6.93 -13.78
CA ILE A 190 9.00 5.88 -13.61
C ILE A 190 9.48 4.49 -14.04
N ASP A 191 10.78 4.29 -14.26
CA ASP A 191 11.38 2.98 -14.54
C ASP A 191 11.17 2.01 -13.36
N GLN A 192 10.99 2.58 -12.18
CA GLN A 192 10.48 1.95 -10.99
C GLN A 192 9.40 2.85 -10.37
N LEU A 193 8.43 2.26 -9.73
CA LEU A 193 7.42 3.01 -8.97
C LEU A 193 7.62 2.78 -7.47
N LYS A 194 7.49 3.83 -6.69
CA LYS A 194 7.36 3.73 -5.24
C LYS A 194 5.92 3.41 -4.90
N ILE A 195 5.74 2.42 -4.06
CA ILE A 195 4.46 2.02 -3.52
C ILE A 195 4.46 2.42 -2.05
N GLU A 196 3.62 3.36 -1.67
CA GLU A 196 3.47 3.81 -0.30
C GLU A 196 2.23 3.18 0.32
N ALA A 197 2.44 2.46 1.42
CA ALA A 197 1.38 1.84 2.20
C ALA A 197 1.45 2.30 3.66
N TYR A 198 0.31 2.74 4.19
CA TYR A 198 0.17 3.08 5.61
C TYR A 198 -0.36 1.86 6.36
N VAL A 199 0.51 1.23 7.12
CA VAL A 199 0.23 -0.03 7.81
C VAL A 199 0.14 0.15 9.33
N THR A 200 -0.47 -0.84 9.99
CA THR A 200 -0.55 -0.90 11.45
C THR A 200 0.80 -1.27 12.08
N GLN A 201 0.95 -1.01 13.38
CA GLN A 201 2.19 -1.26 14.11
C GLN A 201 2.62 -2.75 14.04
N ASP A 202 1.67 -3.67 14.10
CA ASP A 202 1.93 -5.11 14.04
C ASP A 202 2.54 -5.54 12.70
N ILE A 203 2.08 -4.97 11.60
CA ILE A 203 2.65 -5.22 10.27
C ILE A 203 4.03 -4.55 10.15
N ALA A 204 4.14 -3.28 10.55
CA ALA A 204 5.42 -2.55 10.47
C ALA A 204 6.55 -3.21 11.28
N TYR A 205 6.21 -3.84 12.41
CA TYR A 205 7.18 -4.56 13.24
C TYR A 205 7.70 -5.84 12.58
N ARG A 206 6.83 -6.56 11.85
CA ARG A 206 7.15 -7.86 11.21
C ARG A 206 7.81 -7.73 9.85
N VAL A 207 7.46 -6.71 9.11
CA VAL A 207 7.95 -6.49 7.74
C VAL A 207 9.43 -6.13 7.75
N GLN A 208 10.21 -6.81 6.88
CA GLN A 208 11.64 -6.58 6.77
C GLN A 208 11.98 -5.96 5.40
N PRO A 209 13.00 -5.08 5.36
CA PRO A 209 13.56 -4.60 4.09
C PRO A 209 14.01 -5.78 3.21
N ARG A 210 13.84 -5.62 1.89
CA ARG A 210 14.11 -6.62 0.84
C ARG A 210 13.15 -7.82 0.80
N GLN A 211 12.11 -7.85 1.62
CA GLN A 211 11.03 -8.82 1.51
C GLN A 211 10.19 -8.51 0.27
N ASN A 212 9.80 -9.55 -0.47
CA ASN A 212 8.85 -9.42 -1.57
C ASN A 212 7.42 -9.39 -1.03
N VAL A 213 6.60 -8.55 -1.62
CA VAL A 213 5.19 -8.40 -1.31
C VAL A 213 4.37 -8.39 -2.58
N LEU A 214 3.16 -8.91 -2.50
CA LEU A 214 2.21 -8.93 -3.60
C LEU A 214 1.29 -7.71 -3.49
N LEU A 215 1.01 -7.12 -4.63
CA LEU A 215 0.06 -6.02 -4.77
C LEU A 215 -0.80 -6.19 -6.01
N THR A 216 -1.96 -5.59 -5.99
CA THR A 216 -2.86 -5.50 -7.13
C THR A 216 -3.21 -4.03 -7.38
N LEU A 217 -3.26 -3.62 -8.64
CA LEU A 217 -3.70 -2.28 -9.03
C LEU A 217 -5.16 -2.33 -9.48
N ASP A 218 -5.92 -1.29 -9.17
CA ASP A 218 -7.34 -1.22 -9.51
C ASP A 218 -7.60 -1.28 -11.02
N VAL A 219 -6.61 -0.87 -11.83
CA VAL A 219 -6.64 -0.97 -13.32
C VAL A 219 -6.46 -2.40 -13.82
N GLN A 220 -5.87 -3.30 -13.01
CA GLN A 220 -5.60 -4.70 -13.33
C GLN A 220 -5.85 -5.59 -12.11
N PRO A 221 -7.10 -5.75 -11.67
CA PRO A 221 -7.43 -6.42 -10.40
C PRO A 221 -7.06 -7.92 -10.41
N ASP A 222 -7.00 -8.54 -11.58
CA ASP A 222 -6.69 -9.97 -11.74
C ASP A 222 -5.18 -10.25 -11.88
N THR A 223 -4.34 -9.20 -11.89
CA THR A 223 -2.89 -9.34 -12.04
C THR A 223 -2.19 -9.04 -10.72
N GLU A 224 -1.55 -10.04 -10.16
CA GLU A 224 -0.69 -9.86 -8.99
C GLU A 224 0.70 -9.39 -9.44
N LEU A 225 1.12 -8.27 -8.90
CA LEU A 225 2.43 -7.66 -9.14
C LEU A 225 3.32 -7.87 -7.92
N GLU A 226 4.57 -8.17 -8.16
CA GLU A 226 5.57 -8.37 -7.11
C GLU A 226 6.40 -7.11 -6.92
N ALA A 227 6.40 -6.57 -5.70
CA ALA A 227 7.21 -5.44 -5.29
C ALA A 227 8.14 -5.83 -4.16
N GLN A 228 9.28 -5.16 -4.06
CA GLN A 228 10.25 -5.38 -2.99
C GLN A 228 10.20 -4.25 -1.98
N ILE A 229 10.09 -4.58 -0.69
CA ILE A 229 10.13 -3.59 0.38
C ILE A 229 11.52 -2.94 0.43
N ALA A 230 11.54 -1.63 0.24
CA ALA A 230 12.75 -0.82 0.32
C ALA A 230 12.97 -0.28 1.74
N GLU A 231 11.92 0.22 2.36
CA GLU A 231 12.00 0.92 3.64
C GLU A 231 10.74 0.73 4.48
N VAL A 232 10.93 0.68 5.80
CA VAL A 232 9.87 0.75 6.81
C VAL A 232 10.19 1.91 7.74
N SER A 233 9.31 2.88 7.82
CA SER A 233 9.47 4.06 8.69
C SER A 233 9.64 3.63 10.14
N LYS A 234 10.56 4.29 10.86
CA LYS A 234 10.79 4.05 12.29
C LYS A 234 9.92 4.95 13.18
N GLY A 235 9.22 5.90 12.59
CA GLY A 235 8.29 6.79 13.28
C GLY A 235 6.89 6.72 12.70
N THR A 236 5.89 7.05 13.50
CA THR A 236 4.51 7.18 13.04
C THR A 236 4.32 8.47 12.24
N THR A 237 3.38 8.48 11.32
CA THR A 237 2.94 9.70 10.62
C THR A 237 2.22 10.63 11.60
N GLN A 238 2.36 11.94 11.42
CA GLN A 238 1.87 12.96 12.36
C GLN A 238 0.36 12.90 12.67
N ASN A 239 -0.45 12.37 11.77
CA ASN A 239 -1.91 12.40 11.88
C ASN A 239 -2.57 11.01 12.06
N ASN A 240 -1.85 9.92 11.84
CA ASN A 240 -2.42 8.58 11.90
C ASN A 240 -1.42 7.68 12.63
N LEU A 241 -1.73 7.03 13.67
CA LEU A 241 -0.89 6.05 14.38
C LEU A 241 -0.42 4.88 13.48
N SER A 242 -0.16 5.19 12.21
CA SER A 242 0.25 4.26 11.15
C SER A 242 1.71 4.47 10.77
N TYR A 243 2.34 3.42 10.29
CA TYR A 243 3.73 3.41 9.81
C TYR A 243 3.75 3.38 8.29
N LEU A 244 4.65 4.16 7.70
CA LEU A 244 4.85 4.14 6.24
C LEU A 244 5.77 2.98 5.86
N VAL A 245 5.29 2.11 4.99
CA VAL A 245 6.07 1.09 4.30
C VAL A 245 6.20 1.51 2.84
N THR A 246 7.42 1.59 2.36
CA THR A 246 7.73 1.89 0.96
C THR A 246 8.25 0.64 0.27
N ALA A 247 7.58 0.22 -0.80
CA ALA A 247 8.04 -0.85 -1.67
C ALA A 247 8.39 -0.30 -3.06
N LEU A 248 9.26 -0.99 -3.78
CA LEU A 248 9.66 -0.67 -5.15
C LEU A 248 9.07 -1.69 -6.11
N LEU A 249 8.32 -1.20 -7.08
CA LEU A 249 7.73 -1.99 -8.15
C LEU A 249 8.50 -1.73 -9.46
N PRO A 250 9.15 -2.73 -10.07
CA PRO A 250 9.80 -2.58 -11.37
C PRO A 250 8.79 -2.25 -12.46
N ASN A 251 9.11 -1.25 -13.31
CA ASN A 251 8.24 -0.80 -14.40
C ASN A 251 9.04 -0.51 -15.68
N LYS A 252 9.92 -1.44 -16.06
CA LYS A 252 10.87 -1.27 -17.18
C LYS A 252 10.24 -0.91 -18.52
N GLU A 253 8.97 -1.28 -18.73
CA GLU A 253 8.24 -0.98 -19.96
C GLU A 253 7.40 0.29 -19.86
N ALA A 254 7.50 1.02 -18.73
CA ALA A 254 6.74 2.25 -18.43
C ALA A 254 5.21 2.13 -18.68
N ARG A 255 4.66 0.92 -18.52
CA ARG A 255 3.22 0.67 -18.71
C ARG A 255 2.38 1.17 -17.53
N LEU A 256 2.97 1.17 -16.35
CA LEU A 256 2.31 1.65 -15.14
C LEU A 256 2.63 3.12 -14.96
N LEU A 257 1.62 3.89 -14.55
CA LEU A 257 1.74 5.32 -14.33
C LEU A 257 1.81 5.62 -12.82
N ALA A 258 2.41 6.73 -12.48
CA ALA A 258 2.33 7.29 -11.13
C ALA A 258 0.89 7.79 -10.86
N GLY A 259 0.43 7.68 -9.61
CA GLY A 259 -0.93 8.05 -9.20
C GLY A 259 -1.97 6.95 -9.32
N MET A 260 -1.60 5.74 -9.76
CA MET A 260 -2.52 4.59 -9.76
C MET A 260 -2.78 4.11 -8.33
N SER A 261 -4.04 3.80 -8.03
CA SER A 261 -4.47 3.19 -6.78
C SER A 261 -4.45 1.66 -6.85
N GLY A 262 -4.42 1.03 -5.68
CA GLY A 262 -4.43 -0.42 -5.58
C GLY A 262 -4.37 -0.89 -4.13
N LYS A 263 -4.02 -2.15 -3.95
CA LYS A 263 -3.90 -2.80 -2.64
C LYS A 263 -2.63 -3.62 -2.55
N ILE A 264 -1.93 -3.50 -1.43
CA ILE A 264 -0.80 -4.35 -1.07
C ILE A 264 -1.24 -5.37 -0.02
N ARG A 265 -0.75 -6.60 -0.14
CA ARG A 265 -1.08 -7.71 0.74
C ARG A 265 0.10 -8.06 1.63
N PHE A 266 -0.18 -8.14 2.93
CA PHE A 266 0.76 -8.68 3.91
C PHE A 266 0.20 -9.96 4.51
N GLU A 267 0.97 -11.03 4.43
CA GLU A 267 0.60 -12.31 5.06
C GLU A 267 0.78 -12.18 6.57
N GLU A 268 -0.25 -12.53 7.33
CA GLU A 268 -0.15 -12.66 8.78
C GLU A 268 0.53 -13.99 9.09
N SER A 269 1.73 -13.91 9.67
CA SER A 269 2.46 -15.13 10.03
C SER A 269 1.72 -15.86 11.15
N ALA A 270 1.43 -17.11 10.94
CA ALA A 270 0.77 -17.99 11.91
C ALA A 270 1.57 -18.22 13.22
N SER A 271 2.72 -17.56 13.40
CA SER A 271 3.64 -17.80 14.49
C SER A 271 3.15 -17.37 15.89
N GLU A 272 2.12 -16.54 16.00
CA GLU A 272 1.56 -16.21 17.32
C GLU A 272 0.56 -17.25 17.86
N LEU A 273 0.20 -18.22 17.04
CA LEU A 273 -0.70 -19.32 17.43
C LEU A 273 0.04 -20.63 17.76
N SER A 274 1.35 -20.67 17.54
CA SER A 274 2.16 -21.87 17.76
C SER A 274 2.60 -22.08 19.22
N ASP A 275 2.40 -21.11 20.12
CA ASP A 275 2.71 -21.30 21.55
C ASP A 275 1.73 -22.22 22.30
N SER A 276 0.62 -22.62 21.63
CA SER A 276 -0.37 -23.55 22.22
C SER A 276 -0.25 -24.99 21.73
N THR A 277 0.65 -25.28 20.78
CA THR A 277 0.84 -26.64 20.20
C THR A 277 1.88 -27.48 20.91
N ALA A 278 2.38 -27.05 22.09
CA ALA A 278 3.33 -27.83 22.88
C ALA A 278 2.70 -29.06 23.57
N THR A 279 1.39 -29.23 23.57
CA THR A 279 0.68 -30.43 23.99
C THR A 279 -0.14 -30.91 22.80
N GLY A 280 0.16 -32.12 22.30
CA GLY A 280 -0.45 -32.72 21.12
C GLY A 280 -1.96 -32.95 21.17
N GLU A 281 -2.72 -31.94 21.57
CA GLU A 281 -4.18 -31.91 21.60
C GLU A 281 -4.70 -31.40 20.22
N HIS A 282 -5.51 -32.27 19.60
CA HIS A 282 -6.22 -31.90 18.35
C HIS A 282 -7.25 -30.82 18.66
N LEU A 283 -6.88 -29.57 18.39
CA LEU A 283 -7.80 -28.44 18.47
C LEU A 283 -8.80 -28.51 17.31
N VAL A 284 -10.08 -28.39 17.63
CA VAL A 284 -11.18 -28.44 16.68
C VAL A 284 -11.83 -27.04 16.59
N CYS A 285 -12.15 -26.60 15.38
CA CYS A 285 -12.84 -25.34 15.11
C CYS A 285 -14.32 -25.56 14.85
N ILE A 286 -15.17 -24.77 15.48
CA ILE A 286 -16.62 -24.74 15.22
C ILE A 286 -17.11 -23.29 15.10
N PRO A 287 -18.20 -23.02 14.37
CA PRO A 287 -18.87 -21.72 14.41
C PRO A 287 -19.37 -21.39 15.82
N GLN A 288 -19.22 -20.15 16.25
CA GLN A 288 -19.73 -19.67 17.56
C GLN A 288 -21.24 -19.86 17.71
N THR A 289 -21.98 -19.88 16.60
CA THR A 289 -23.43 -20.15 16.57
C THR A 289 -23.80 -21.55 17.05
N ALA A 290 -22.86 -22.52 17.02
CA ALA A 290 -23.03 -23.87 17.54
C ALA A 290 -22.82 -23.96 19.06
N LEU A 291 -22.14 -22.95 19.64
CA LEU A 291 -21.74 -22.99 21.05
C LEU A 291 -22.91 -22.53 21.95
N CYS A 292 -23.29 -23.40 22.85
CA CYS A 292 -24.29 -23.11 23.91
C CYS A 292 -23.58 -22.99 25.27
N ASN A 293 -24.13 -22.14 26.14
CA ASN A 293 -23.63 -22.04 27.52
C ASN A 293 -24.85 -22.04 28.49
N ARG A 294 -24.75 -22.85 29.54
CA ARG A 294 -25.71 -22.83 30.67
C ARG A 294 -24.93 -22.77 32.00
N PRO A 295 -25.36 -21.98 32.97
CA PRO A 295 -24.65 -21.81 34.24
C PRO A 295 -24.40 -23.12 34.99
N THR A 296 -25.26 -24.12 34.83
CA THR A 296 -25.20 -25.40 35.52
C THR A 296 -24.36 -26.47 34.80
N VAL A 297 -24.19 -26.35 33.47
CA VAL A 297 -23.52 -27.34 32.62
C VAL A 297 -22.20 -26.83 32.08
N GLY A 298 -22.08 -25.50 31.94
CA GLY A 298 -20.97 -24.84 31.25
C GLY A 298 -21.17 -24.77 29.73
N SER A 299 -20.11 -24.74 28.98
CA SER A 299 -20.12 -24.70 27.51
C SER A 299 -20.40 -26.09 26.94
N TYR A 300 -21.34 -26.18 26.02
CA TYR A 300 -21.73 -27.43 25.36
C TYR A 300 -22.15 -27.17 23.90
N VAL A 301 -22.16 -28.22 23.11
CA VAL A 301 -22.64 -28.23 21.72
C VAL A 301 -23.64 -29.35 21.52
N TRP A 302 -24.47 -29.24 20.48
CA TRP A 302 -25.33 -30.32 20.02
C TRP A 302 -24.64 -31.02 18.86
N THR A 303 -24.19 -32.29 19.07
CA THR A 303 -23.67 -33.12 17.99
C THR A 303 -24.83 -33.86 17.32
N VAL A 304 -24.75 -33.97 15.99
CA VAL A 304 -25.78 -34.64 15.18
C VAL A 304 -25.18 -35.88 14.52
N HIS A 305 -25.78 -37.03 14.74
CA HIS A 305 -25.33 -38.25 14.08
C HIS A 305 -25.82 -38.26 12.63
N PRO A 306 -24.91 -38.34 11.63
CA PRO A 306 -25.26 -38.12 10.22
C PRO A 306 -26.31 -39.13 9.68
N GLU A 307 -26.27 -40.40 10.08
CA GLU A 307 -27.16 -41.43 9.55
C GLU A 307 -28.50 -41.48 10.25
N SER A 308 -28.54 -41.30 11.59
CA SER A 308 -29.75 -41.43 12.38
C SER A 308 -30.51 -40.12 12.57
N GLY A 309 -29.84 -38.96 12.39
CA GLY A 309 -30.36 -37.63 12.69
C GLY A 309 -30.63 -37.41 14.19
N ILE A 310 -30.01 -38.19 15.07
CA ILE A 310 -30.16 -38.07 16.52
C ILE A 310 -29.21 -37.02 17.05
N VAL A 311 -29.72 -36.11 17.88
CA VAL A 311 -28.95 -35.04 18.51
C VAL A 311 -28.53 -35.46 19.91
N SER A 312 -27.28 -35.21 20.25
CA SER A 312 -26.72 -35.47 21.58
C SER A 312 -26.05 -34.24 22.15
N GLN A 313 -26.34 -33.95 23.43
CA GLN A 313 -25.71 -32.88 24.15
C GLN A 313 -24.29 -33.28 24.57
N ARG A 314 -23.26 -32.52 24.15
CA ARG A 314 -21.90 -32.84 24.52
C ARG A 314 -21.20 -31.63 25.14
N LYS A 315 -20.65 -31.81 26.34
CA LYS A 315 -19.88 -30.78 27.03
C LYS A 315 -18.52 -30.58 26.30
N VAL A 316 -18.15 -29.32 26.11
CA VAL A 316 -16.91 -28.95 25.43
C VAL A 316 -16.09 -27.94 26.24
N SER A 317 -14.77 -27.97 26.07
CA SER A 317 -13.85 -26.99 26.64
C SER A 317 -13.45 -26.02 25.54
N VAL A 318 -13.83 -24.74 25.69
CA VAL A 318 -13.49 -23.67 24.74
C VAL A 318 -12.15 -23.08 25.14
N SER A 319 -11.20 -23.04 24.22
CA SER A 319 -9.88 -22.40 24.44
C SER A 319 -9.94 -20.91 24.13
N LYS A 320 -10.30 -20.57 22.90
CA LYS A 320 -10.26 -19.18 22.42
C LYS A 320 -11.41 -18.92 21.42
N LEU A 321 -11.94 -17.72 21.43
CA LEU A 321 -12.81 -17.25 20.36
C LEU A 321 -11.92 -16.73 19.22
N LEU A 322 -12.22 -17.16 17.99
CA LEU A 322 -11.45 -16.87 16.80
C LEU A 322 -12.12 -15.78 15.96
N PRO A 323 -11.36 -15.10 15.09
CA PRO A 323 -11.95 -14.20 14.08
C PRO A 323 -12.99 -14.91 13.22
N HIS A 324 -13.82 -14.15 12.51
CA HIS A 324 -14.88 -14.63 11.61
C HIS A 324 -15.96 -15.49 12.27
N GLY A 325 -16.17 -15.32 13.59
CA GLY A 325 -17.27 -15.98 14.30
C GLY A 325 -17.05 -17.48 14.57
N ASN A 326 -15.79 -17.91 14.73
CA ASN A 326 -15.42 -19.28 15.10
C ASN A 326 -14.94 -19.38 16.56
N ALA A 327 -14.93 -20.59 17.10
CA ALA A 327 -14.40 -20.92 18.41
C ALA A 327 -13.52 -22.17 18.35
N SER A 328 -12.36 -22.15 19.04
CA SER A 328 -11.49 -23.33 19.17
C SER A 328 -11.87 -24.13 20.40
N ILE A 329 -11.99 -25.45 20.22
CA ILE A 329 -12.35 -26.44 21.22
C ILE A 329 -11.14 -27.31 21.51
N THR A 330 -10.77 -27.44 22.77
CA THR A 330 -9.64 -28.27 23.23
C THR A 330 -10.07 -29.68 23.63
N ALA A 331 -11.31 -29.87 24.08
CA ALA A 331 -11.80 -31.18 24.49
C ALA A 331 -13.32 -31.31 24.28
N GLY A 332 -13.78 -32.51 24.00
CA GLY A 332 -15.21 -32.87 23.88
C GLY A 332 -15.69 -33.02 22.44
N LEU A 333 -14.90 -32.66 21.41
CA LEU A 333 -15.23 -32.88 20.00
C LEU A 333 -14.05 -33.51 19.25
N GLN A 334 -14.36 -34.29 18.22
CA GLN A 334 -13.40 -34.85 17.29
C GLN A 334 -13.52 -34.16 15.91
N PRO A 335 -12.43 -34.03 15.14
CA PRO A 335 -12.48 -33.56 13.77
C PRO A 335 -13.44 -34.39 12.93
N GLY A 336 -14.27 -33.76 12.11
CA GLY A 336 -15.26 -34.43 11.26
C GLY A 336 -16.63 -34.64 11.90
N GLU A 337 -16.82 -34.37 13.19
CA GLU A 337 -18.14 -34.45 13.84
C GLU A 337 -19.05 -33.30 13.38
N ILE A 338 -20.31 -33.59 13.25
CA ILE A 338 -21.33 -32.61 12.83
C ILE A 338 -21.98 -31.97 14.05
N VAL A 339 -21.98 -30.62 14.08
CA VAL A 339 -22.62 -29.83 15.15
C VAL A 339 -23.78 -29.03 14.61
N ALA A 340 -24.81 -28.88 15.41
CA ALA A 340 -25.99 -28.05 15.08
C ALA A 340 -25.64 -26.57 15.26
N THR A 341 -26.03 -25.72 14.29
CA THR A 341 -25.82 -24.26 14.31
C THR A 341 -27.10 -23.45 14.41
N SER A 342 -28.25 -24.08 14.24
CA SER A 342 -29.56 -23.42 14.33
C SER A 342 -30.55 -24.19 15.22
N SER A 343 -31.62 -23.53 15.63
CA SER A 343 -32.70 -24.10 16.43
C SER A 343 -32.30 -24.68 17.80
N LEU A 344 -31.10 -24.33 18.31
CA LEU A 344 -30.47 -24.92 19.50
C LEU A 344 -31.31 -24.90 20.77
N ARG A 345 -32.26 -23.93 20.89
CA ARG A 345 -33.14 -23.79 22.06
C ARG A 345 -34.22 -24.85 22.12
N PHE A 346 -34.55 -25.46 20.99
CA PHE A 346 -35.60 -26.46 20.85
C PHE A 346 -35.08 -27.90 20.89
N LEU A 347 -33.74 -28.08 20.95
CA LEU A 347 -33.13 -29.39 20.95
C LEU A 347 -33.10 -29.99 22.36
N SER A 348 -33.37 -31.28 22.41
CA SER A 348 -33.26 -32.12 23.60
C SER A 348 -32.40 -33.34 23.29
N ASP A 349 -31.75 -33.87 24.31
CA ASP A 349 -30.89 -35.03 24.16
C ASP A 349 -31.68 -36.26 23.67
N GLY A 350 -31.15 -36.94 22.65
CA GLY A 350 -31.83 -38.07 22.00
C GLY A 350 -32.90 -37.70 20.96
N MET A 351 -33.13 -36.42 20.71
CA MET A 351 -34.14 -35.95 19.75
C MET A 351 -33.73 -36.23 18.32
N LYS A 352 -34.69 -36.61 17.47
CA LYS A 352 -34.48 -36.80 16.03
C LYS A 352 -34.74 -35.52 15.26
N VAL A 353 -33.80 -35.07 14.46
CA VAL A 353 -33.87 -33.85 13.66
C VAL A 353 -33.61 -34.15 12.17
N LYS A 354 -34.05 -33.24 11.31
CA LYS A 354 -33.72 -33.27 9.88
C LYS A 354 -32.59 -32.27 9.59
N ILE A 355 -31.52 -32.75 9.02
CA ILE A 355 -30.38 -31.95 8.62
C ILE A 355 -30.74 -31.21 7.32
N GLN A 356 -30.41 -29.91 7.28
CA GLN A 356 -30.58 -29.05 6.11
C GLN A 356 -29.19 -28.70 5.54
#